data_8549e6d7ab2ac2efba63f8d1f702d30e
#
_entry.id   8549e6d7ab2ac2efba63f8d1f702d30e
#
_cell.length_a   1.000
_cell.length_b   1.000
_cell.length_c   1.000
_cell.angle_alpha   90.00
_cell.angle_beta   90.00
_cell.angle_gamma   90.00
#
_symmetry.space_group_name_H-M   'P 1'
#
loop_
_entity.id
_entity.type
_entity.pdbx_description
1 polymer ?
#
loop_
_entity_poly.entity_id
_entity_poly.type
_entity_poly.pdbx_seq_one_letter_code
_entity_poly.pdbx_strand_id
1 'polypeptide(L)'
;MLGMFLPVVRQSLREPREAASTLLSMGVPKQVLWPAFALLIVLPVILIFVTEPPTGPNGEVLVSPFALTLASAIVSVASVYLTWKIGVLMGGSGGFDETLLLTVFIQGIVFGGQLIEFAIVLIIPPFAGIYYVALVAFIFWLYLNFIAVLHGFDSLWRAFGVLLFASIAVAIVFIFVLSLAAIRIAGAA
;
A
#
# COMPACT_ATOMS: atom_id res chain seq x y z
N MET A 1 -10.76 -16.95 -9.83
CA MET A 1 -9.98 -15.70 -9.81
C MET A 1 -8.72 -15.79 -8.96
N LEU A 2 -8.76 -16.19 -7.68
CA LEU A 2 -7.55 -16.32 -6.84
C LEU A 2 -6.44 -17.19 -7.46
N GLY A 3 -6.77 -18.28 -8.16
CA GLY A 3 -5.78 -19.14 -8.82
C GLY A 3 -4.99 -18.46 -9.96
N MET A 4 -5.47 -17.36 -10.50
CA MET A 4 -4.77 -16.60 -11.55
C MET A 4 -3.69 -15.67 -10.99
N PHE A 5 -3.89 -15.16 -9.75
CA PHE A 5 -2.96 -14.23 -9.11
C PHE A 5 -1.81 -14.94 -8.38
N LEU A 6 -2.02 -16.18 -7.92
CA LEU A 6 -0.99 -16.93 -7.17
C LEU A 6 0.31 -17.15 -7.97
N PRO A 7 0.26 -17.52 -9.26
CA PRO A 7 1.47 -17.59 -10.09
C PRO A 7 2.20 -16.24 -10.20
N VAL A 8 1.45 -15.11 -10.32
CA VAL A 8 2.04 -13.77 -10.40
C VAL A 8 2.67 -13.36 -9.07
N VAL A 9 2.07 -13.70 -7.94
CA VAL A 9 2.69 -13.50 -6.61
C VAL A 9 4.00 -14.26 -6.51
N ARG A 10 4.05 -15.53 -6.95
CA ARG A 10 5.29 -16.31 -6.97
C ARG A 10 6.33 -15.73 -7.93
N GLN A 11 5.91 -15.24 -9.09
CA GLN A 11 6.77 -14.57 -10.07
C GLN A 11 7.33 -13.26 -9.48
N SER A 12 6.55 -12.50 -8.74
CA SER A 12 6.98 -11.24 -8.08
C SER A 12 8.16 -11.41 -7.14
N LEU A 13 8.35 -12.62 -6.58
CA LEU A 13 9.47 -12.92 -5.69
C LEU A 13 10.81 -13.09 -6.43
N ARG A 14 10.79 -13.38 -7.73
CA ARG A 14 11.99 -13.68 -8.52
C ARG A 14 12.20 -12.68 -9.64
N GLU A 15 11.14 -12.33 -10.34
CA GLU A 15 11.12 -11.56 -11.58
C GLU A 15 10.03 -10.47 -11.52
N PRO A 16 10.18 -9.42 -10.64
CA PRO A 16 9.11 -8.45 -10.39
C PRO A 16 8.73 -7.64 -11.63
N ARG A 17 9.66 -7.39 -12.54
CA ARG A 17 9.35 -6.68 -13.79
C ARG A 17 8.45 -7.51 -14.71
N GLU A 18 8.72 -8.80 -14.82
CA GLU A 18 7.86 -9.71 -15.60
C GLU A 18 6.50 -9.89 -14.95
N ALA A 19 6.46 -10.00 -13.61
CA ALA A 19 5.21 -10.05 -12.87
C ALA A 19 4.34 -8.80 -13.12
N ALA A 20 4.95 -7.61 -13.10
CA ALA A 20 4.25 -6.35 -13.41
C ALA A 20 3.71 -6.35 -14.85
N SER A 21 4.53 -6.75 -15.83
CA SER A 21 4.12 -6.84 -17.24
C SER A 21 2.97 -7.84 -17.43
N THR A 22 3.07 -9.01 -16.80
CA THR A 22 2.01 -10.03 -16.82
C THR A 22 0.72 -9.47 -16.23
N LEU A 23 0.79 -8.80 -15.08
CA LEU A 23 -0.36 -8.23 -14.41
C LEU A 23 -1.04 -7.15 -15.27
N LEU A 24 -0.28 -6.26 -15.89
CA LEU A 24 -0.79 -5.22 -16.79
C LEU A 24 -1.46 -5.82 -18.04
N SER A 25 -0.93 -6.94 -18.55
CA SER A 25 -1.52 -7.64 -19.71
C SER A 25 -2.85 -8.34 -19.42
N MET A 26 -3.18 -8.57 -18.14
CA MET A 26 -4.43 -9.26 -17.74
C MET A 26 -5.69 -8.43 -18.00
N GLY A 27 -5.59 -7.12 -18.17
CA GLY A 27 -6.72 -6.24 -18.48
C GLY A 27 -7.84 -6.31 -17.43
N VAL A 28 -7.51 -6.29 -16.14
CA VAL A 28 -8.49 -6.44 -15.06
C VAL A 28 -9.50 -5.28 -15.08
N PRO A 29 -10.84 -5.58 -15.14
CA PRO A 29 -11.84 -4.54 -15.27
C PRO A 29 -11.94 -3.67 -14.00
N LYS A 30 -12.23 -2.38 -14.19
CA LYS A 30 -12.39 -1.39 -13.10
C LYS A 30 -13.42 -1.81 -12.05
N GLN A 31 -14.49 -2.50 -12.48
CA GLN A 31 -15.54 -3.01 -11.58
C GLN A 31 -14.99 -4.00 -10.54
N VAL A 32 -13.85 -4.64 -10.80
CA VAL A 32 -13.17 -5.54 -9.87
C VAL A 32 -12.13 -4.80 -9.04
N LEU A 33 -11.42 -3.81 -9.65
CA LEU A 33 -10.32 -3.10 -9.00
C LEU A 33 -10.78 -2.24 -7.82
N TRP A 34 -11.85 -1.46 -7.98
CA TRP A 34 -12.32 -0.56 -6.93
C TRP A 34 -12.81 -1.29 -5.67
N PRO A 35 -13.65 -2.35 -5.77
CA PRO A 35 -14.02 -3.15 -4.59
C PRO A 35 -12.82 -3.84 -3.94
N ALA A 36 -11.87 -4.36 -4.74
CA ALA A 36 -10.66 -4.97 -4.21
C ALA A 36 -9.78 -3.94 -3.48
N PHE A 37 -9.64 -2.74 -4.03
CA PHE A 37 -8.94 -1.64 -3.39
C PHE A 37 -9.57 -1.25 -2.06
N ALA A 38 -10.90 -1.07 -2.04
CA ALA A 38 -11.64 -0.77 -0.81
C ALA A 38 -11.47 -1.86 0.26
N LEU A 39 -11.53 -3.13 -0.15
CA LEU A 39 -11.32 -4.26 0.75
C LEU A 39 -9.92 -4.23 1.37
N LEU A 40 -8.88 -3.96 0.57
CA LEU A 40 -7.50 -3.89 1.02
C LEU A 40 -7.18 -2.63 1.83
N ILE A 41 -8.08 -1.66 1.90
CA ILE A 41 -8.01 -0.56 2.88
C ILE A 41 -8.63 -1.00 4.22
N VAL A 42 -9.76 -1.72 4.17
CA VAL A 42 -10.51 -2.10 5.38
C VAL A 42 -9.85 -3.24 6.14
N LEU A 43 -9.37 -4.28 5.43
CA LEU A 43 -8.83 -5.49 6.05
C LEU A 43 -7.63 -5.24 6.98
N PRO A 44 -6.61 -4.42 6.61
CA PRO A 44 -5.52 -4.08 7.52
C PRO A 44 -5.99 -3.34 8.77
N VAL A 45 -7.00 -2.46 8.63
CA VAL A 45 -7.57 -1.76 9.81
C VAL A 45 -8.24 -2.73 10.76
N ILE A 46 -9.04 -3.69 10.24
CA ILE A 46 -9.63 -4.75 11.05
C ILE A 46 -8.54 -5.54 11.76
N LEU A 47 -7.48 -5.93 11.03
CA LEU A 47 -6.37 -6.68 11.61
C LEU A 47 -5.72 -5.91 12.77
N ILE A 48 -5.41 -4.62 12.61
CA ILE A 48 -4.86 -3.76 13.66
C ILE A 48 -5.76 -3.75 14.90
N PHE A 49 -7.07 -3.56 14.73
CA PHE A 49 -7.98 -3.50 15.87
C PHE A 49 -8.18 -4.84 16.59
N VAL A 50 -7.97 -5.95 15.90
CA VAL A 50 -8.02 -7.30 16.49
C VAL A 50 -6.72 -7.65 17.20
N THR A 51 -5.58 -7.16 16.72
CA THR A 51 -4.26 -7.52 17.26
C THR A 51 -3.73 -6.52 18.29
N GLU A 52 -3.63 -5.26 17.90
CA GLU A 52 -3.05 -4.18 18.70
C GLU A 52 -3.84 -2.88 18.46
N PRO A 53 -5.03 -2.73 19.06
CA PRO A 53 -5.81 -1.51 18.89
C PRO A 53 -5.00 -0.29 19.38
N PRO A 54 -5.05 0.85 18.66
CA PRO A 54 -4.33 2.05 19.05
C PRO A 54 -4.92 2.63 20.35
N THR A 55 -4.30 2.31 21.47
CA THR A 55 -4.71 2.71 22.81
C THR A 55 -3.73 3.70 23.42
N GLY A 56 -4.24 4.65 24.20
CA GLY A 56 -3.46 5.57 25.01
C GLY A 56 -2.95 4.93 26.32
N PRO A 57 -2.18 5.70 27.11
CA PRO A 57 -1.58 5.20 28.36
C PRO A 57 -2.60 4.69 29.39
N ASN A 58 -3.85 5.17 29.32
CA ASN A 58 -4.93 4.78 30.24
C ASN A 58 -5.83 3.68 29.66
N GLY A 59 -5.47 3.09 28.50
CA GLY A 59 -6.25 2.07 27.83
C GLY A 59 -7.41 2.59 26.96
N GLU A 60 -7.56 3.92 26.84
CA GLU A 60 -8.56 4.50 25.94
C GLU A 60 -8.19 4.30 24.45
N VAL A 61 -9.18 4.03 23.62
CA VAL A 61 -8.99 3.91 22.17
C VAL A 61 -8.79 5.31 21.59
N LEU A 62 -7.58 5.58 21.08
CA LEU A 62 -7.20 6.91 20.55
C LEU A 62 -7.89 7.28 19.24
N VAL A 63 -8.18 6.29 18.39
CA VAL A 63 -8.79 6.49 17.07
C VAL A 63 -9.84 5.42 16.82
N SER A 64 -11.02 5.81 16.37
CA SER A 64 -12.06 4.82 16.02
C SER A 64 -11.70 4.05 14.74
N PRO A 65 -12.14 2.79 14.58
CA PRO A 65 -11.92 2.01 13.36
C PRO A 65 -12.41 2.74 12.10
N PHE A 66 -13.55 3.44 12.21
CA PHE A 66 -14.11 4.21 11.10
C PHE A 66 -13.22 5.40 10.71
N ALA A 67 -12.72 6.16 11.69
CA ALA A 67 -11.84 7.30 11.43
C ALA A 67 -10.51 6.84 10.82
N LEU A 68 -9.93 5.74 11.30
CA LEU A 68 -8.71 5.16 10.75
C LEU A 68 -8.94 4.65 9.32
N THR A 69 -10.06 3.99 9.05
CA THR A 69 -10.42 3.53 7.70
C THR A 69 -10.57 4.70 6.73
N LEU A 70 -11.26 5.77 7.15
CA LEU A 70 -11.43 6.96 6.32
C LEU A 70 -10.09 7.65 6.02
N ALA A 71 -9.24 7.82 7.03
CA ALA A 71 -7.90 8.37 6.85
C ALA A 71 -7.06 7.50 5.90
N SER A 72 -7.07 6.18 6.09
CA SER A 72 -6.39 5.21 5.22
C SER A 72 -6.91 5.28 3.77
N ALA A 73 -8.22 5.45 3.58
CA ALA A 73 -8.82 5.59 2.26
C ALA A 73 -8.33 6.86 1.54
N ILE A 74 -8.32 8.00 2.24
CA ILE A 74 -7.82 9.28 1.68
C ILE A 74 -6.35 9.13 1.28
N VAL A 75 -5.52 8.60 2.17
CA VAL A 75 -4.09 8.40 1.93
C VAL A 75 -3.84 7.41 0.78
N SER A 76 -4.59 6.31 0.73
CA SER A 76 -4.44 5.30 -0.34
C SER A 76 -4.84 5.85 -1.71
N VAL A 77 -5.95 6.57 -1.81
CA VAL A 77 -6.37 7.23 -3.07
C VAL A 77 -5.35 8.28 -3.50
N ALA A 78 -4.88 9.10 -2.56
CA ALA A 78 -3.83 10.07 -2.82
C ALA A 78 -2.54 9.40 -3.31
N SER A 79 -2.15 8.25 -2.72
CA SER A 79 -0.97 7.49 -3.12
C SER A 79 -1.06 7.01 -4.57
N VAL A 80 -2.20 6.42 -4.97
CA VAL A 80 -2.42 5.98 -6.36
C VAL A 80 -2.32 7.16 -7.32
N TYR A 81 -3.05 8.25 -7.01
CA TYR A 81 -3.08 9.45 -7.86
C TYR A 81 -1.71 10.10 -8.00
N LEU A 82 -1.00 10.28 -6.88
CA LEU A 82 0.32 10.93 -6.86
C LEU A 82 1.38 10.09 -7.55
N THR A 83 1.38 8.77 -7.33
CA THR A 83 2.31 7.86 -8.03
C THR A 83 2.10 7.93 -9.53
N TRP A 84 0.86 7.84 -10.00
CA TRP A 84 0.54 8.03 -11.42
C TRP A 84 0.99 9.39 -11.94
N LYS A 85 0.55 10.48 -11.28
CA LYS A 85 0.76 11.84 -11.78
C LYS A 85 2.24 12.22 -11.81
N ILE A 86 2.98 11.90 -10.75
CA ILE A 86 4.43 12.18 -10.67
C ILE A 86 5.18 11.32 -11.68
N GLY A 87 4.81 10.05 -11.86
CA GLY A 87 5.42 9.21 -12.88
C GLY A 87 5.28 9.78 -14.29
N VAL A 88 4.07 10.27 -14.64
CA VAL A 88 3.83 10.95 -15.92
C VAL A 88 4.64 12.25 -16.02
N LEU A 89 4.70 13.06 -14.96
CA LEU A 89 5.50 14.30 -14.93
C LEU A 89 7.00 14.04 -15.11
N MET A 90 7.47 12.86 -14.67
CA MET A 90 8.87 12.42 -14.87
C MET A 90 9.12 11.75 -16.24
N GLY A 91 8.16 11.83 -17.16
CA GLY A 91 8.26 11.32 -18.51
C GLY A 91 7.82 9.87 -18.70
N GLY A 92 7.07 9.32 -17.75
CA GLY A 92 6.49 7.98 -17.86
C GLY A 92 5.17 7.95 -18.64
N SER A 93 4.77 6.76 -19.11
CA SER A 93 3.57 6.54 -19.95
C SER A 93 2.43 5.80 -19.23
N GLY A 94 2.60 5.39 -17.97
CA GLY A 94 1.61 4.63 -17.22
C GLY A 94 0.29 5.36 -17.03
N GLY A 95 -0.83 4.63 -17.10
CA GLY A 95 -2.18 5.13 -16.87
C GLY A 95 -2.61 5.04 -15.39
N PHE A 96 -3.66 5.78 -15.03
CA PHE A 96 -4.22 5.73 -13.66
C PHE A 96 -4.75 4.35 -13.30
N ASP A 97 -5.48 3.69 -14.21
CA ASP A 97 -6.06 2.36 -13.96
C ASP A 97 -4.99 1.28 -13.80
N GLU A 98 -3.91 1.39 -14.56
CA GLU A 98 -2.73 0.52 -14.44
C GLU A 98 -2.03 0.73 -13.10
N THR A 99 -1.90 1.99 -12.67
CA THR A 99 -1.36 2.33 -11.34
C THR A 99 -2.24 1.75 -10.22
N LEU A 100 -3.56 1.87 -10.34
CA LEU A 100 -4.51 1.29 -9.39
C LEU A 100 -4.37 -0.24 -9.34
N LEU A 101 -4.29 -0.91 -10.49
CA LEU A 101 -4.12 -2.36 -10.57
C LEU A 101 -2.86 -2.83 -9.84
N LEU A 102 -1.71 -2.19 -10.14
CA LEU A 102 -0.44 -2.54 -9.49
C LEU A 102 -0.47 -2.25 -7.98
N THR A 103 -1.11 -1.15 -7.58
CA THR A 103 -1.27 -0.81 -6.16
C THR A 103 -2.12 -1.84 -5.43
N VAL A 104 -3.26 -2.24 -5.99
CA VAL A 104 -4.14 -3.29 -5.43
C VAL A 104 -3.38 -4.60 -5.26
N PHE A 105 -2.59 -4.98 -6.26
CA PHE A 105 -1.80 -6.20 -6.20
C PHE A 105 -0.73 -6.15 -5.10
N ILE A 106 0.03 -5.04 -5.02
CA ILE A 106 1.04 -4.86 -3.97
C ILE A 106 0.39 -4.81 -2.58
N GLN A 107 -0.74 -4.11 -2.41
CA GLN A 107 -1.48 -4.09 -1.15
C GLN A 107 -1.95 -5.49 -0.74
N GLY A 108 -2.34 -6.33 -1.71
CA GLY A 108 -2.66 -7.73 -1.45
C GLY A 108 -1.46 -8.53 -0.92
N ILE A 109 -0.27 -8.31 -1.49
CA ILE A 109 0.98 -8.93 -1.00
C ILE A 109 1.32 -8.41 0.40
N VAL A 110 1.20 -7.09 0.64
CA VAL A 110 1.44 -6.48 1.96
C VAL A 110 0.51 -7.09 3.00
N PHE A 111 -0.79 -7.17 2.71
CA PHE A 111 -1.77 -7.75 3.63
C PHE A 111 -1.47 -9.24 3.91
N GLY A 112 -1.15 -10.03 2.88
CA GLY A 112 -0.69 -11.41 3.06
C GLY A 112 0.56 -11.49 3.95
N GLY A 113 1.51 -10.58 3.76
CA GLY A 113 2.70 -10.46 4.62
C GLY A 113 2.35 -10.13 6.08
N GLN A 114 1.41 -9.22 6.31
CA GLN A 114 0.93 -8.87 7.66
C GLN A 114 0.26 -10.06 8.37
N LEU A 115 -0.48 -10.90 7.64
CA LEU A 115 -1.05 -12.13 8.21
C LEU A 115 0.04 -13.14 8.63
N ILE A 116 1.10 -13.26 7.83
CA ILE A 116 2.26 -14.08 8.18
C ILE A 116 2.98 -13.49 9.40
N GLU A 117 3.19 -12.17 9.43
CA GLU A 117 3.80 -11.47 10.56
C GLU A 117 3.02 -11.73 11.86
N PHE A 118 1.70 -11.60 11.81
CA PHE A 118 0.83 -11.91 12.94
C PHE A 118 1.02 -13.34 13.43
N ALA A 119 1.07 -14.32 12.52
CA ALA A 119 1.34 -15.70 12.90
C ALA A 119 2.75 -15.87 13.54
N ILE A 120 3.77 -15.15 13.04
CA ILE A 120 5.12 -15.18 13.61
C ILE A 120 5.13 -14.59 15.02
N VAL A 121 4.43 -13.46 15.24
CA VAL A 121 4.29 -12.84 16.58
C VAL A 121 3.69 -13.83 17.58
N LEU A 122 2.73 -14.64 17.17
CA LEU A 122 2.08 -15.62 18.05
C LEU A 122 2.95 -16.85 18.35
N ILE A 123 3.76 -17.31 17.37
CA ILE A 123 4.47 -18.59 17.45
C ILE A 123 5.93 -18.38 17.87
N ILE A 124 6.61 -17.38 17.29
CA ILE A 124 8.05 -17.13 17.46
C ILE A 124 8.31 -15.60 17.56
N PRO A 125 7.85 -14.91 18.61
CA PRO A 125 7.90 -13.45 18.73
C PRO A 125 9.26 -12.80 18.43
N PRO A 126 10.42 -13.40 18.84
CA PRO A 126 11.74 -12.79 18.58
C PRO A 126 12.08 -12.61 17.09
N PHE A 127 11.43 -13.35 16.19
CA PHE A 127 11.68 -13.28 14.76
C PHE A 127 10.81 -12.24 14.04
N ALA A 128 9.77 -11.70 14.68
CA ALA A 128 8.83 -10.76 14.07
C ALA A 128 9.53 -9.51 13.53
N GLY A 129 10.46 -8.93 14.30
CA GLY A 129 11.21 -7.74 13.87
C GLY A 129 12.08 -7.99 12.62
N ILE A 130 12.74 -9.15 12.54
CA ILE A 130 13.55 -9.52 11.37
C ILE A 130 12.66 -9.72 10.16
N TYR A 131 11.53 -10.41 10.33
CA TYR A 131 10.55 -10.61 9.26
C TYR A 131 9.99 -9.27 8.75
N TYR A 132 9.60 -8.37 9.66
CA TYR A 132 9.09 -7.04 9.30
C TYR A 132 10.08 -6.26 8.42
N VAL A 133 11.35 -6.18 8.83
CA VAL A 133 12.40 -5.51 8.04
C VAL A 133 12.56 -6.15 6.67
N ALA A 134 12.56 -7.48 6.59
CA ALA A 134 12.65 -8.20 5.33
C ALA A 134 11.43 -7.93 4.43
N LEU A 135 10.22 -7.92 4.99
CA LEU A 135 8.98 -7.60 4.27
C LEU A 135 9.01 -6.17 3.72
N VAL A 136 9.39 -5.19 4.53
CA VAL A 136 9.50 -3.79 4.10
C VAL A 136 10.51 -3.64 2.96
N ALA A 137 11.70 -4.25 3.08
CA ALA A 137 12.71 -4.23 2.03
C ALA A 137 12.22 -4.87 0.73
N PHE A 138 11.53 -6.01 0.84
CA PHE A 138 10.93 -6.70 -0.30
C PHE A 138 9.85 -5.84 -0.99
N ILE A 139 8.92 -5.26 -0.23
CA ILE A 139 7.87 -4.39 -0.77
C ILE A 139 8.45 -3.14 -1.44
N PHE A 140 9.46 -2.53 -0.85
CA PHE A 140 10.16 -1.39 -1.45
C PHE A 140 10.78 -1.77 -2.80
N TRP A 141 11.51 -2.90 -2.87
CA TRP A 141 12.08 -3.41 -4.11
C TRP A 141 11.01 -3.75 -5.16
N LEU A 142 9.89 -4.33 -4.73
CA LEU A 142 8.76 -4.63 -5.60
C LEU A 142 8.15 -3.36 -6.20
N TYR A 143 7.90 -2.34 -5.37
CA TYR A 143 7.39 -1.04 -5.82
C TYR A 143 8.29 -0.38 -6.87
N LEU A 144 9.60 -0.37 -6.65
CA LEU A 144 10.55 0.20 -7.61
C LEU A 144 10.44 -0.46 -9.00
N ASN A 145 10.40 -1.79 -9.02
CA ASN A 145 10.31 -2.53 -10.27
C ASN A 145 8.96 -2.35 -10.95
N PHE A 146 7.88 -2.31 -10.17
CA PHE A 146 6.53 -2.11 -10.69
C PHE A 146 6.34 -0.71 -11.27
N ILE A 147 6.82 0.34 -10.59
CA ILE A 147 6.80 1.72 -11.08
C ILE A 147 7.65 1.83 -12.36
N ALA A 148 8.80 1.17 -12.42
CA ALA A 148 9.65 1.19 -13.61
C ALA A 148 8.92 0.60 -14.83
N VAL A 149 8.26 -0.56 -14.68
CA VAL A 149 7.48 -1.19 -15.75
C VAL A 149 6.26 -0.36 -16.12
N LEU A 150 5.51 0.13 -15.12
CA LEU A 150 4.31 0.95 -15.31
C LEU A 150 4.58 2.17 -16.19
N HIS A 151 5.68 2.86 -15.93
CA HIS A 151 6.02 4.10 -16.61
C HIS A 151 7.00 3.94 -17.77
N GLY A 152 7.45 2.71 -18.07
CA GLY A 152 8.42 2.42 -19.12
C GLY A 152 9.82 2.98 -18.82
N PHE A 153 10.21 3.02 -17.55
CA PHE A 153 11.54 3.50 -17.16
C PHE A 153 12.61 2.42 -17.28
N ASP A 154 13.67 2.70 -18.02
CA ASP A 154 14.84 1.82 -18.09
C ASP A 154 15.61 1.77 -16.76
N SER A 155 15.63 2.91 -16.04
CA SER A 155 16.39 3.07 -14.80
C SER A 155 15.52 3.00 -13.56
N LEU A 156 15.91 2.18 -12.59
CA LEU A 156 15.28 2.14 -11.25
C LEU A 156 15.43 3.46 -10.48
N TRP A 157 16.42 4.30 -10.81
CA TRP A 157 16.57 5.61 -10.19
C TRP A 157 15.42 6.56 -10.52
N ARG A 158 14.85 6.47 -11.74
CA ARG A 158 13.63 7.23 -12.08
C ARG A 158 12.43 6.72 -11.29
N ALA A 159 12.28 5.41 -11.19
CA ALA A 159 11.22 4.81 -10.35
C ALA A 159 11.38 5.19 -8.88
N PHE A 160 12.60 5.20 -8.36
CA PHE A 160 12.90 5.69 -7.01
C PHE A 160 12.53 7.17 -6.83
N GLY A 161 12.83 8.03 -7.82
CA GLY A 161 12.41 9.42 -7.82
C GLY A 161 10.88 9.56 -7.72
N VAL A 162 10.12 8.79 -8.52
CA VAL A 162 8.65 8.78 -8.43
C VAL A 162 8.19 8.37 -7.04
N LEU A 163 8.74 7.28 -6.51
CA LEU A 163 8.37 6.78 -5.18
C LEU A 163 8.70 7.80 -4.09
N LEU A 164 9.87 8.42 -4.14
CA LEU A 164 10.30 9.44 -3.18
C LEU A 164 9.38 10.67 -3.19
N PHE A 165 9.15 11.27 -4.36
CA PHE A 165 8.29 12.45 -4.46
C PHE A 165 6.83 12.14 -4.15
N ALA A 166 6.31 10.98 -4.56
CA ALA A 166 4.98 10.53 -4.20
C ALA A 166 4.86 10.34 -2.69
N SER A 167 5.85 9.71 -2.04
CA SER A 167 5.85 9.51 -0.58
C SER A 167 5.87 10.84 0.18
N ILE A 168 6.69 11.81 -0.25
CA ILE A 168 6.70 13.15 0.35
C ILE A 168 5.34 13.83 0.19
N ALA A 169 4.74 13.78 -1.00
CA ALA A 169 3.45 14.38 -1.24
C ALA A 169 2.33 13.68 -0.43
N VAL A 170 2.36 12.35 -0.32
CA VAL A 170 1.44 11.58 0.55
C VAL A 170 1.62 11.94 2.01
N ALA A 171 2.87 12.10 2.49
CA ALA A 171 3.13 12.53 3.87
C ALA A 171 2.52 13.92 4.16
N ILE A 172 2.59 14.85 3.22
CA ILE A 172 1.94 16.17 3.35
C ILE A 172 0.42 16.01 3.45
N VAL A 173 -0.19 15.18 2.60
CA VAL A 173 -1.64 14.88 2.66
C VAL A 173 -1.99 14.27 4.02
N PHE A 174 -1.20 13.31 4.50
CA PHE A 174 -1.41 12.65 5.78
C PHE A 174 -1.34 13.64 6.97
N ILE A 175 -0.32 14.50 7.01
CA ILE A 175 -0.17 15.55 8.03
C ILE A 175 -1.37 16.51 7.98
N PHE A 176 -1.83 16.88 6.79
CA PHE A 176 -3.01 17.72 6.62
C PHE A 176 -4.28 17.06 7.17
N VAL A 177 -4.51 15.77 6.86
CA VAL A 177 -5.64 15.00 7.39
C VAL A 177 -5.59 14.93 8.92
N LEU A 178 -4.41 14.66 9.49
CA LEU A 178 -4.22 14.63 10.94
C LEU A 178 -4.48 16.00 11.60
N SER A 179 -4.02 17.09 11.00
CA SER A 179 -4.23 18.44 11.55
C SER A 179 -5.71 18.81 11.56
N LEU A 180 -6.47 18.45 10.53
CA LEU A 180 -7.93 18.65 10.51
C LEU A 180 -8.64 17.84 11.60
N ALA A 181 -8.20 16.62 11.88
CA ALA A 181 -8.74 15.79 12.95
C ALA A 181 -8.43 16.40 14.34
N ALA A 182 -7.21 16.88 14.55
CA ALA A 182 -6.79 17.52 15.81
C ALA A 182 -7.57 18.81 16.10
N ILE A 183 -7.81 19.64 15.09
CA ILE A 183 -8.61 20.89 15.24
C ILE A 183 -10.04 20.57 15.68
N ARG A 184 -10.65 19.50 15.18
CA ARG A 184 -12.00 19.09 15.57
C ARG A 184 -12.06 18.62 17.03
N ILE A 185 -11.03 17.93 17.50
CA ILE A 185 -10.96 17.46 18.89
C ILE A 185 -10.79 18.66 19.84
N ALA A 186 -9.92 19.60 19.50
CA ALA A 186 -9.68 20.81 20.31
C ALA A 186 -10.87 21.78 20.34
N GLY A 187 -11.69 21.82 19.28
CA GLY A 187 -12.89 22.67 19.22
C GLY A 187 -14.15 22.05 19.84
N ALA A 188 -14.08 20.77 20.26
CA ALA A 188 -15.18 20.05 20.91
C ALA A 188 -14.98 19.92 22.44
N ALA A 189 -13.84 20.39 22.98
CA ALA A 189 -13.52 20.46 24.39
C ALA A 189 -13.80 21.85 24.95
#